data_c895fc88a1a369a9de857bb07885d9bb
#
_entry.id   c895fc88a1a369a9de857bb07885d9bb
#
_cell.length_a   1.000
_cell.length_b   1.000
_cell.length_c   1.000
_cell.angle_alpha   90.00
_cell.angle_beta   90.00
_cell.angle_gamma   90.00
#
_symmetry.space_group_name_H-M   'P 1'
#
loop_
_entity.id
_entity.type
_entity.pdbx_description
1 polymer ?
#
loop_
_entity_poly.entity_id
_entity_poly.type
_entity_poly.pdbx_seq_one_letter_code
_entity_poly.pdbx_strand_id
1 'polypeptide(L)'
;MELTLPYDNETEDAILGGVISNPLEYDSVNKYITSNEVFYQNKAQMLWNKITEMKRAGQHIDMLTVCSALNDKETKKGLTSYYVTKCTSDSPTKGTCEFYANKIYEKYLLRKVIVQSEKVQDKARKNTKDVYDSINEAHSLFGELLNIRPSKVQDIEDVISDTLISIKNQTSKLIKTGYDNLDKYSGGLTRGEITIIGGRPGHGKTTVLVNMLSKALEQGYRAMFFSRELPNSELMKKIICLESEQLSYSMVRKNIFSDQSLEIVNQTIGNIRNKYSKDKFLMFDNLKDFSASSSEVK
;
A
#
# COMPACT_ATOMS: atom_id res chain seq x y z
N MET A 1 34.46 3.30 6.04
CA MET A 1 33.86 1.96 5.97
C MET A 1 33.20 1.86 4.60
N GLU A 2 33.74 1.01 3.72
CA GLU A 2 33.02 0.66 2.49
C GLU A 2 31.74 -0.08 2.91
N LEU A 3 30.60 0.54 2.66
CA LEU A 3 29.29 -0.07 2.90
C LEU A 3 29.10 -1.14 1.82
N THR A 4 29.43 -2.40 2.15
CA THR A 4 29.13 -3.53 1.27
C THR A 4 27.61 -3.71 1.21
N LEU A 5 27.07 -3.77 -0.01
CA LEU A 5 25.64 -4.04 -0.23
C LEU A 5 25.25 -5.43 0.31
N PRO A 6 24.05 -5.62 0.86
CA PRO A 6 23.60 -6.93 1.33
C PRO A 6 23.51 -7.95 0.19
N TYR A 7 24.22 -9.07 0.31
CA TYR A 7 24.21 -10.19 -0.65
C TYR A 7 24.31 -11.54 0.08
N ASP A 8 24.07 -12.60 -0.66
CA ASP A 8 24.22 -13.98 -0.18
C ASP A 8 24.46 -14.90 -1.39
N ASN A 9 25.74 -15.00 -1.77
CA ASN A 9 26.15 -15.72 -2.98
C ASN A 9 25.88 -17.23 -2.91
N GLU A 10 25.98 -17.82 -1.72
CA GLU A 10 25.75 -19.26 -1.54
C GLU A 10 24.27 -19.60 -1.75
N THR A 11 23.39 -18.78 -1.18
CA THR A 11 21.95 -18.94 -1.37
C THR A 11 21.55 -18.68 -2.83
N GLU A 12 22.18 -17.72 -3.53
CA GLU A 12 21.96 -17.48 -4.97
C GLU A 12 22.32 -18.70 -5.81
N ASP A 13 23.51 -19.26 -5.58
CA ASP A 13 24.01 -20.44 -6.28
C ASP A 13 23.09 -21.66 -6.01
N ALA A 14 22.67 -21.84 -4.76
CA ALA A 14 21.78 -22.94 -4.34
C ALA A 14 20.41 -22.90 -5.04
N ILE A 15 19.78 -21.73 -5.14
CA ILE A 15 18.49 -21.58 -5.84
C ILE A 15 18.62 -21.96 -7.31
N LEU A 16 19.64 -21.44 -7.98
CA LEU A 16 19.86 -21.73 -9.40
C LEU A 16 20.08 -23.23 -9.62
N GLY A 17 20.87 -23.86 -8.76
CA GLY A 17 21.07 -25.31 -8.77
C GLY A 17 19.80 -26.10 -8.52
N GLY A 18 18.97 -25.63 -7.57
CA GLY A 18 17.68 -26.25 -7.24
C GLY A 18 16.70 -26.23 -8.41
N VAL A 19 16.59 -25.09 -9.10
CA VAL A 19 15.72 -24.95 -10.28
C VAL A 19 16.22 -25.78 -11.47
N ILE A 20 17.53 -25.88 -11.68
CA ILE A 20 18.12 -26.71 -12.74
C ILE A 20 17.90 -28.20 -12.44
N SER A 21 18.06 -28.61 -11.18
CA SER A 21 17.88 -30.00 -10.74
C SER A 21 16.41 -30.40 -10.67
N ASN A 22 15.51 -29.47 -10.40
CA ASN A 22 14.07 -29.68 -10.34
C ASN A 22 13.33 -28.48 -10.98
N PRO A 23 13.07 -28.51 -12.29
CA PRO A 23 12.40 -27.40 -13.00
C PRO A 23 10.98 -27.07 -12.51
N LEU A 24 10.35 -27.95 -11.72
CA LEU A 24 9.04 -27.67 -11.10
C LEU A 24 9.12 -26.56 -10.03
N GLU A 25 10.31 -26.33 -9.46
CA GLU A 25 10.55 -25.26 -8.48
C GLU A 25 10.59 -23.86 -9.13
N TYR A 26 10.72 -23.79 -10.47
CA TYR A 26 10.80 -22.50 -11.17
C TYR A 26 9.64 -21.58 -10.83
N ASP A 27 8.40 -22.09 -10.87
CA ASP A 27 7.22 -21.26 -10.70
C ASP A 27 7.08 -20.73 -9.26
N SER A 28 7.48 -21.50 -8.25
CA SER A 28 7.52 -21.07 -6.85
C SER A 28 8.63 -20.03 -6.60
N VAL A 29 9.79 -20.21 -7.20
CA VAL A 29 10.93 -19.27 -7.14
C VAL A 29 10.59 -17.97 -7.88
N ASN A 30 9.95 -18.05 -9.05
CA ASN A 30 9.60 -16.90 -9.88
C ASN A 30 8.56 -15.97 -9.23
N LYS A 31 7.84 -16.41 -8.19
CA LYS A 31 6.99 -15.54 -7.37
C LYS A 31 7.80 -14.40 -6.73
N TYR A 32 9.04 -14.68 -6.33
CA TYR A 32 9.95 -13.73 -5.68
C TYR A 32 10.96 -13.14 -6.66
N ILE A 33 11.46 -13.96 -7.59
CA ILE A 33 12.53 -13.60 -8.54
C ILE A 33 11.92 -13.33 -9.91
N THR A 34 11.16 -12.22 -10.01
CA THR A 34 10.52 -11.78 -11.25
C THR A 34 11.49 -11.09 -12.22
N SER A 35 12.64 -10.66 -11.74
CA SER A 35 13.72 -10.01 -12.49
C SER A 35 15.07 -10.58 -12.09
N ASN A 36 16.02 -10.62 -13.04
CA ASN A 36 17.40 -11.01 -12.77
C ASN A 36 18.12 -10.08 -11.78
N GLU A 37 17.69 -8.81 -11.65
CA GLU A 37 18.27 -7.84 -10.71
C GLU A 37 18.16 -8.26 -9.24
N VAL A 38 17.30 -9.24 -8.94
CA VAL A 38 17.17 -9.81 -7.59
C VAL A 38 18.46 -10.49 -7.16
N PHE A 39 19.21 -11.09 -8.10
CA PHE A 39 20.55 -11.63 -7.83
C PHE A 39 21.59 -10.52 -7.76
N TYR A 40 22.54 -10.68 -6.87
CA TYR A 40 23.67 -9.76 -6.73
C TYR A 40 24.80 -10.09 -7.72
N GLN A 41 25.08 -11.40 -7.89
CA GLN A 41 26.15 -11.86 -8.79
C GLN A 41 25.73 -11.73 -10.26
N ASN A 42 26.54 -11.08 -11.09
CA ASN A 42 26.29 -10.96 -12.53
C ASN A 42 26.12 -12.33 -13.23
N LYS A 43 26.93 -13.32 -12.85
CA LYS A 43 26.83 -14.69 -13.39
C LYS A 43 25.49 -15.36 -13.01
N ALA A 44 24.98 -15.12 -11.79
CA ALA A 44 23.70 -15.61 -11.35
C ALA A 44 22.56 -14.93 -12.11
N GLN A 45 22.63 -13.62 -12.33
CA GLN A 45 21.69 -12.87 -13.17
C GLN A 45 21.60 -13.45 -14.58
N MET A 46 22.75 -13.72 -15.19
CA MET A 46 22.83 -14.28 -16.54
C MET A 46 22.27 -15.71 -16.60
N LEU A 47 22.58 -16.54 -15.61
CA LEU A 47 22.05 -17.91 -15.54
C LEU A 47 20.53 -17.91 -15.35
N TRP A 48 19.99 -17.05 -14.48
CA TRP A 48 18.54 -16.90 -14.33
C TRP A 48 17.84 -16.47 -15.63
N ASN A 49 18.43 -15.51 -16.35
CA ASN A 49 17.89 -15.12 -17.65
C ASN A 49 17.87 -16.29 -18.63
N LYS A 50 18.95 -17.07 -18.68
CA LYS A 50 19.03 -18.25 -19.56
C LYS A 50 17.96 -19.29 -19.20
N ILE A 51 17.78 -19.61 -17.92
CA ILE A 51 16.75 -20.53 -17.43
C ILE A 51 15.35 -20.01 -17.83
N THR A 52 15.11 -18.70 -17.64
CA THR A 52 13.85 -18.06 -17.99
C THR A 52 13.54 -18.10 -19.50
N GLU A 53 14.55 -17.85 -20.32
CA GLU A 53 14.47 -17.98 -21.78
C GLU A 53 14.12 -19.41 -22.20
N MET A 54 14.82 -20.39 -21.66
CA MET A 54 14.56 -21.83 -21.95
C MET A 54 13.15 -22.25 -21.49
N LYS A 55 12.70 -21.81 -20.30
CA LYS A 55 11.34 -22.08 -19.81
C LYS A 55 10.29 -21.51 -20.75
N ARG A 56 10.46 -20.25 -21.19
CA ARG A 56 9.53 -19.58 -22.15
C ARG A 56 9.50 -20.25 -23.51
N ALA A 57 10.64 -20.78 -23.95
CA ALA A 57 10.75 -21.52 -25.20
C ALA A 57 10.24 -22.98 -25.10
N GLY A 58 9.78 -23.43 -23.94
CA GLY A 58 9.33 -24.80 -23.70
C GLY A 58 10.47 -25.83 -23.78
N GLN A 59 11.73 -25.39 -23.63
CA GLN A 59 12.88 -26.29 -23.68
C GLN A 59 13.02 -27.01 -22.34
N HIS A 60 13.57 -28.24 -22.41
CA HIS A 60 13.89 -28.98 -21.20
C HIS A 60 15.05 -28.32 -20.45
N ILE A 61 14.88 -28.17 -19.13
CA ILE A 61 15.87 -27.53 -18.26
C ILE A 61 16.50 -28.64 -17.43
N ASP A 62 17.78 -28.87 -17.66
CA ASP A 62 18.68 -29.69 -16.85
C ASP A 62 20.13 -29.17 -16.99
N MET A 63 21.03 -29.74 -16.23
CA MET A 63 22.43 -29.32 -16.22
C MET A 63 23.07 -29.39 -17.64
N LEU A 64 22.79 -30.44 -18.41
CA LEU A 64 23.38 -30.64 -19.73
C LEU A 64 22.81 -29.68 -20.76
N THR A 65 21.48 -29.51 -20.78
CA THR A 65 20.80 -28.61 -21.72
C THR A 65 21.18 -27.15 -21.46
N VAL A 66 21.26 -26.74 -20.17
CA VAL A 66 21.71 -25.38 -19.79
C VAL A 66 23.16 -25.14 -20.20
N CYS A 67 24.08 -26.10 -19.93
CA CYS A 67 25.48 -25.98 -20.35
C CYS A 67 25.63 -25.92 -21.89
N SER A 68 24.85 -26.68 -22.62
CA SER A 68 24.85 -26.68 -24.11
C SER A 68 24.28 -25.40 -24.70
N ALA A 69 23.40 -24.71 -23.98
CA ALA A 69 22.80 -23.45 -24.41
C ALA A 69 23.68 -22.21 -24.15
N LEU A 70 24.81 -22.37 -23.45
CA LEU A 70 25.76 -21.27 -23.18
C LEU A 70 26.48 -20.85 -24.47
N ASN A 71 26.63 -19.56 -24.66
CA ASN A 71 27.37 -18.99 -25.77
C ASN A 71 28.72 -18.39 -25.34
N ASP A 72 29.62 -18.13 -26.30
CA ASP A 72 30.96 -17.59 -26.04
C ASP A 72 30.93 -16.23 -25.31
N LYS A 73 29.89 -15.41 -25.53
CA LYS A 73 29.78 -14.10 -24.87
C LYS A 73 29.46 -14.25 -23.39
N GLU A 74 28.60 -15.20 -23.05
CA GLU A 74 28.22 -15.53 -21.68
C GLU A 74 29.39 -16.15 -20.92
N THR A 75 30.12 -17.07 -21.58
CA THR A 75 31.31 -17.72 -21.03
C THR A 75 32.39 -16.70 -20.70
N LYS A 76 32.67 -15.74 -21.60
CA LYS A 76 33.65 -14.66 -21.37
C LYS A 76 33.25 -13.74 -20.19
N LYS A 77 31.95 -13.65 -19.85
CA LYS A 77 31.44 -12.87 -18.70
C LYS A 77 31.40 -13.69 -17.40
N GLY A 78 31.90 -14.92 -17.38
CA GLY A 78 32.00 -15.76 -16.21
C GLY A 78 30.89 -16.78 -16.01
N LEU A 79 29.89 -16.86 -16.91
CA LEU A 79 28.87 -17.90 -16.91
C LEU A 79 29.45 -19.13 -17.66
N THR A 80 30.09 -20.01 -16.93
CA THR A 80 30.75 -21.21 -17.46
C THR A 80 29.98 -22.46 -17.09
N SER A 81 30.20 -23.57 -17.84
CA SER A 81 29.65 -24.88 -17.48
C SER A 81 30.12 -25.32 -16.08
N TYR A 82 31.33 -24.94 -15.66
CA TYR A 82 31.80 -25.18 -14.30
C TYR A 82 30.89 -24.49 -13.25
N TYR A 83 30.49 -23.24 -13.49
CA TYR A 83 29.61 -22.54 -12.58
C TYR A 83 28.23 -23.22 -12.49
N VAL A 84 27.68 -23.64 -13.62
CA VAL A 84 26.40 -24.39 -13.65
C VAL A 84 26.48 -25.69 -12.86
N THR A 85 27.59 -26.46 -13.06
CA THR A 85 27.84 -27.69 -12.32
C THR A 85 28.00 -27.43 -10.82
N LYS A 86 28.72 -26.37 -10.43
CA LYS A 86 28.84 -25.97 -9.03
C LYS A 86 27.48 -25.69 -8.40
N CYS A 87 26.65 -24.88 -9.04
CA CYS A 87 25.29 -24.58 -8.54
C CYS A 87 24.45 -25.86 -8.36
N THR A 88 24.50 -26.81 -9.29
CA THR A 88 23.76 -28.07 -9.18
C THR A 88 24.29 -28.99 -8.08
N SER A 89 25.57 -28.94 -7.78
CA SER A 89 26.15 -29.70 -6.68
C SER A 89 25.76 -29.16 -5.31
N ASP A 90 25.57 -27.86 -5.21
CA ASP A 90 25.14 -27.15 -3.99
C ASP A 90 23.60 -27.04 -3.87
N SER A 91 22.87 -27.82 -4.68
CA SER A 91 21.41 -27.78 -4.78
C SER A 91 20.73 -28.09 -3.45
N PRO A 92 19.77 -27.30 -2.99
CA PRO A 92 19.07 -27.52 -1.74
C PRO A 92 18.07 -28.69 -1.86
N THR A 93 17.56 -29.14 -0.71
CA THR A 93 16.52 -30.18 -0.68
C THR A 93 15.26 -29.70 -1.42
N LYS A 94 14.60 -30.63 -2.12
CA LYS A 94 13.35 -30.32 -2.85
C LYS A 94 12.32 -29.60 -1.94
N GLY A 95 11.67 -28.57 -2.48
CA GLY A 95 10.64 -27.80 -1.77
C GLY A 95 11.19 -26.65 -0.92
N THR A 96 12.51 -26.42 -0.89
CA THR A 96 13.11 -25.33 -0.09
C THR A 96 13.53 -24.11 -0.93
N CYS A 97 13.49 -24.21 -2.25
CA CYS A 97 13.90 -23.10 -3.13
C CYS A 97 13.07 -21.85 -2.93
N GLU A 98 11.77 -21.98 -2.67
CA GLU A 98 10.88 -20.83 -2.41
C GLU A 98 11.33 -20.06 -1.16
N PHE A 99 11.68 -20.74 -0.08
CA PHE A 99 12.18 -20.13 1.14
C PHE A 99 13.48 -19.33 0.90
N TYR A 100 14.40 -19.91 0.15
CA TYR A 100 15.65 -19.24 -0.21
C TYR A 100 15.42 -18.06 -1.16
N ALA A 101 14.51 -18.20 -2.12
CA ALA A 101 14.11 -17.11 -3.02
C ALA A 101 13.58 -15.89 -2.25
N ASN A 102 12.75 -16.11 -1.23
CA ASN A 102 12.30 -15.03 -0.35
C ASN A 102 13.47 -14.35 0.38
N LYS A 103 14.45 -15.11 0.90
CA LYS A 103 15.63 -14.53 1.57
C LYS A 103 16.48 -13.65 0.64
N ILE A 104 16.71 -14.10 -0.59
CA ILE A 104 17.43 -13.28 -1.60
C ILE A 104 16.64 -12.04 -1.95
N TYR A 105 15.34 -12.18 -2.09
CA TYR A 105 14.45 -11.06 -2.36
C TYR A 105 14.50 -9.99 -1.25
N GLU A 106 14.53 -10.39 0.02
CA GLU A 106 14.73 -9.46 1.14
C GLU A 106 16.07 -8.71 1.02
N LYS A 107 17.17 -9.41 0.66
CA LYS A 107 18.45 -8.76 0.41
C LYS A 107 18.39 -7.78 -0.76
N TYR A 108 17.68 -8.12 -1.82
CA TYR A 108 17.44 -7.22 -2.95
C TYR A 108 16.70 -5.96 -2.53
N LEU A 109 15.62 -6.07 -1.74
CA LEU A 109 14.89 -4.92 -1.23
C LEU A 109 15.80 -4.02 -0.38
N LEU A 110 16.62 -4.59 0.49
CA LEU A 110 17.61 -3.81 1.27
C LEU A 110 18.60 -3.07 0.36
N ARG A 111 19.10 -3.70 -0.71
CA ARG A 111 19.93 -3.01 -1.72
C ARG A 111 19.21 -1.84 -2.37
N LYS A 112 17.94 -2.03 -2.77
CA LYS A 112 17.14 -0.96 -3.35
C LYS A 112 16.94 0.20 -2.35
N VAL A 113 16.68 -0.09 -1.07
CA VAL A 113 16.57 0.94 -0.01
C VAL A 113 17.87 1.74 0.10
N ILE A 114 19.02 1.08 0.14
CA ILE A 114 20.35 1.73 0.23
C ILE A 114 20.55 2.66 -0.98
N VAL A 115 20.36 2.14 -2.19
CA VAL A 115 20.56 2.92 -3.44
C VAL A 115 19.60 4.12 -3.51
N GLN A 116 18.34 3.96 -3.10
CA GLN A 116 17.40 5.09 -3.08
C GLN A 116 17.76 6.11 -2.00
N SER A 117 18.23 5.65 -0.83
CA SER A 117 18.70 6.55 0.24
C SER A 117 19.88 7.40 -0.22
N GLU A 118 20.85 6.81 -0.93
CA GLU A 118 21.98 7.54 -1.52
C GLU A 118 21.51 8.59 -2.52
N LYS A 119 20.58 8.24 -3.39
CA LYS A 119 19.99 9.21 -4.34
C LYS A 119 19.30 10.38 -3.64
N VAL A 120 18.55 10.10 -2.58
CA VAL A 120 17.88 11.13 -1.77
C VAL A 120 18.92 12.02 -1.09
N GLN A 121 19.98 11.44 -0.51
CA GLN A 121 21.07 12.20 0.11
C GLN A 121 21.78 13.10 -0.89
N ASP A 122 22.13 12.59 -2.06
CA ASP A 122 22.81 13.36 -3.11
C ASP A 122 21.97 14.54 -3.60
N LYS A 123 20.65 14.33 -3.75
CA LYS A 123 19.72 15.39 -4.14
C LYS A 123 19.60 16.46 -3.05
N ALA A 124 19.46 16.05 -1.79
CA ALA A 124 19.38 16.96 -0.66
C ALA A 124 20.67 17.81 -0.52
N ARG A 125 21.85 17.22 -0.73
CA ARG A 125 23.14 17.94 -0.70
C ARG A 125 23.27 18.98 -1.80
N LYS A 126 22.70 18.72 -2.99
CA LYS A 126 22.77 19.65 -4.14
C LYS A 126 21.90 20.88 -3.96
N ASN A 127 20.91 20.86 -3.07
CA ASN A 127 20.03 21.97 -2.68
C ASN A 127 19.50 22.81 -3.87
N THR A 128 19.10 22.15 -4.96
CA THR A 128 18.70 22.80 -6.22
C THR A 128 17.19 23.03 -6.35
N LYS A 129 16.39 22.52 -5.41
CA LYS A 129 14.92 22.56 -5.43
C LYS A 129 14.37 23.06 -4.11
N ASP A 130 13.09 23.44 -4.10
CA ASP A 130 12.35 23.67 -2.86
C ASP A 130 12.44 22.45 -1.93
N VAL A 131 12.52 22.72 -0.63
CA VAL A 131 12.65 21.66 0.39
C VAL A 131 11.46 20.70 0.33
N TYR A 132 10.24 21.21 0.15
CA TYR A 132 9.04 20.40 0.06
C TYR A 132 9.00 19.53 -1.20
N ASP A 133 9.49 20.02 -2.34
CA ASP A 133 9.64 19.24 -3.56
C ASP A 133 10.63 18.08 -3.36
N SER A 134 11.73 18.34 -2.65
CA SER A 134 12.72 17.32 -2.33
C SER A 134 12.16 16.24 -1.41
N ILE A 135 11.34 16.60 -0.42
CA ILE A 135 10.65 15.67 0.48
C ILE A 135 9.63 14.82 -0.28
N ASN A 136 8.82 15.44 -1.15
CA ASN A 136 7.83 14.73 -1.97
C ASN A 136 8.50 13.74 -2.93
N GLU A 137 9.63 14.12 -3.52
CA GLU A 137 10.40 13.24 -4.40
C GLU A 137 10.98 12.05 -3.63
N ALA A 138 11.52 12.28 -2.43
CA ALA A 138 11.98 11.21 -1.54
C ALA A 138 10.84 10.25 -1.17
N HIS A 139 9.68 10.78 -0.82
CA HIS A 139 8.49 9.98 -0.52
C HIS A 139 8.05 9.12 -1.72
N SER A 140 8.06 9.69 -2.94
CA SER A 140 7.75 8.95 -4.17
C SER A 140 8.73 7.79 -4.41
N LEU A 141 10.04 8.04 -4.28
CA LEU A 141 11.09 7.02 -4.46
C LEU A 141 10.95 5.84 -3.49
N PHE A 142 10.60 6.10 -2.23
CA PHE A 142 10.35 5.03 -1.26
C PHE A 142 8.97 4.39 -1.43
N GLY A 143 7.96 5.16 -1.90
CA GLY A 143 6.64 4.65 -2.24
C GLY A 143 6.67 3.58 -3.32
N GLU A 144 7.53 3.74 -4.33
CA GLU A 144 7.75 2.73 -5.37
C GLU A 144 8.24 1.39 -4.79
N LEU A 145 9.09 1.42 -3.76
CA LEU A 145 9.59 0.21 -3.11
C LEU A 145 8.49 -0.57 -2.38
N LEU A 146 7.48 0.11 -1.86
CA LEU A 146 6.34 -0.55 -1.20
C LEU A 146 5.46 -1.31 -2.18
N ASN A 147 5.48 -0.93 -3.45
CA ASN A 147 4.73 -1.58 -4.53
C ASN A 147 5.50 -2.77 -5.14
N ILE A 148 6.80 -2.91 -4.86
CA ILE A 148 7.62 -4.06 -5.28
C ILE A 148 7.39 -5.21 -4.28
N ARG A 149 6.15 -5.62 -4.04
CA ARG A 149 5.87 -6.85 -3.29
C ARG A 149 5.71 -8.00 -4.26
N PRO A 150 6.24 -9.21 -3.92
CA PRO A 150 5.91 -10.39 -4.71
C PRO A 150 4.39 -10.47 -4.78
N SER A 151 3.87 -10.59 -5.98
CA SER A 151 2.45 -10.87 -6.17
C SER A 151 2.18 -12.19 -5.44
N LYS A 152 1.51 -12.13 -4.29
CA LYS A 152 0.89 -13.32 -3.74
C LYS A 152 -0.21 -13.71 -4.73
N VAL A 153 0.12 -14.52 -5.70
CA VAL A 153 -0.90 -15.33 -6.36
C VAL A 153 -1.39 -16.25 -5.25
N GLN A 154 -2.47 -15.84 -4.59
CA GLN A 154 -3.13 -16.69 -3.61
C GLN A 154 -3.71 -17.88 -4.38
N ASP A 155 -3.41 -19.08 -3.93
CA ASP A 155 -4.11 -20.26 -4.42
C ASP A 155 -5.60 -20.09 -4.03
N ILE A 156 -6.50 -20.62 -4.87
CA ILE A 156 -7.93 -20.55 -4.61
C ILE A 156 -8.30 -21.16 -3.25
N GLU A 157 -7.57 -22.19 -2.82
CA GLU A 157 -7.73 -22.84 -1.53
C GLU A 157 -7.37 -21.89 -0.36
N ASP A 158 -6.31 -21.10 -0.50
CA ASP A 158 -5.94 -20.07 0.49
C ASP A 158 -7.03 -19.00 0.59
N VAL A 159 -7.55 -18.53 -0.56
CA VAL A 159 -8.63 -17.53 -0.60
C VAL A 159 -9.91 -18.08 0.02
N ILE A 160 -10.27 -19.33 -0.26
CA ILE A 160 -11.44 -20.01 0.35
C ILE A 160 -11.25 -20.09 1.87
N SER A 161 -10.09 -20.52 2.34
CA SER A 161 -9.78 -20.67 3.76
C SER A 161 -9.86 -19.32 4.51
N ASP A 162 -9.25 -18.27 3.96
CA ASP A 162 -9.30 -16.90 4.51
C ASP A 162 -10.74 -16.37 4.53
N THR A 163 -11.50 -16.63 3.46
CA THR A 163 -12.90 -16.22 3.34
C THR A 163 -13.77 -16.93 4.38
N LEU A 164 -13.60 -18.22 4.59
CA LEU A 164 -14.33 -18.98 5.60
C LEU A 164 -14.01 -18.49 7.02
N ILE A 165 -12.76 -18.16 7.30
CA ILE A 165 -12.34 -17.57 8.57
C ILE A 165 -13.01 -16.19 8.78
N SER A 166 -13.04 -15.36 7.75
CA SER A 166 -13.67 -14.03 7.82
C SER A 166 -15.18 -14.11 8.06
N ILE A 167 -15.86 -15.05 7.39
CA ILE A 167 -17.31 -15.30 7.57
C ILE A 167 -17.61 -15.80 8.99
N LYS A 168 -16.83 -16.77 9.50
CA LYS A 168 -17.03 -17.35 10.84
C LYS A 168 -16.78 -16.34 11.96
N ASN A 169 -15.79 -15.48 11.78
CA ASN A 169 -15.37 -14.54 12.83
C ASN A 169 -16.21 -13.25 12.88
N GLN A 170 -17.20 -13.06 11.96
CA GLN A 170 -17.99 -11.82 11.83
C GLN A 170 -17.14 -10.55 11.92
N THR A 171 -15.91 -10.59 11.36
CA THR A 171 -14.88 -9.56 11.55
C THR A 171 -15.16 -8.27 10.78
N SER A 172 -16.14 -8.24 9.90
CA SER A 172 -16.57 -7.00 9.25
C SER A 172 -17.54 -6.23 10.13
N LYS A 173 -17.02 -5.47 11.10
CA LYS A 173 -17.83 -4.42 11.74
C LYS A 173 -18.15 -3.38 10.67
N LEU A 174 -19.34 -3.49 10.11
CA LEU A 174 -19.89 -2.51 9.19
C LEU A 174 -20.12 -1.20 9.93
N ILE A 175 -19.78 -0.08 9.32
CA ILE A 175 -19.98 1.26 9.88
C ILE A 175 -21.42 1.65 9.58
N LYS A 176 -22.24 1.80 10.61
CA LYS A 176 -23.64 2.22 10.43
C LYS A 176 -23.73 3.65 9.93
N THR A 177 -24.56 3.86 8.92
CA THR A 177 -24.77 5.19 8.32
C THR A 177 -25.63 6.10 9.19
N GLY A 178 -26.41 5.53 10.10
CA GLY A 178 -27.40 6.22 10.92
C GLY A 178 -28.76 6.40 10.23
N TYR A 179 -28.94 5.82 9.04
CA TYR A 179 -30.22 5.72 8.35
C TYR A 179 -30.70 4.28 8.41
N ASP A 180 -31.64 3.98 9.32
CA ASP A 180 -32.06 2.61 9.64
C ASP A 180 -32.49 1.80 8.42
N ASN A 181 -33.25 2.41 7.52
CA ASN A 181 -33.68 1.75 6.30
C ASN A 181 -32.49 1.44 5.37
N LEU A 182 -31.53 2.35 5.25
CA LEU A 182 -30.35 2.14 4.44
C LEU A 182 -29.47 1.04 5.06
N ASP A 183 -29.24 1.11 6.36
CA ASP A 183 -28.45 0.14 7.11
C ASP A 183 -29.08 -1.26 7.12
N LYS A 184 -30.41 -1.35 7.07
CA LYS A 184 -31.13 -2.63 6.97
C LYS A 184 -30.88 -3.33 5.63
N TYR A 185 -30.79 -2.59 4.54
CA TYR A 185 -30.58 -3.17 3.19
C TYR A 185 -29.10 -3.34 2.84
N SER A 186 -28.24 -2.36 3.16
CA SER A 186 -26.81 -2.39 2.83
C SER A 186 -25.93 -3.02 3.90
N GLY A 187 -26.43 -3.15 5.12
CA GLY A 187 -25.63 -3.52 6.30
C GLY A 187 -24.88 -2.34 6.91
N GLY A 188 -24.66 -1.26 6.16
CA GLY A 188 -23.80 -0.12 6.50
C GLY A 188 -22.68 0.08 5.48
N LEU A 189 -21.66 0.86 5.84
CA LEU A 189 -20.48 1.10 4.99
C LEU A 189 -19.43 0.01 5.25
N THR A 190 -18.94 -0.60 4.18
CA THR A 190 -17.92 -1.66 4.24
C THR A 190 -16.51 -1.03 4.22
N ARG A 191 -15.59 -1.57 5.01
CA ARG A 191 -14.19 -1.15 4.98
C ARG A 191 -13.52 -1.57 3.67
N GLY A 192 -12.74 -0.66 3.10
CA GLY A 192 -12.02 -0.90 1.84
C GLY A 192 -12.85 -0.68 0.58
N GLU A 193 -14.15 -0.36 0.71
CA GLU A 193 -15.03 -0.03 -0.40
C GLU A 193 -15.24 1.47 -0.54
N ILE A 194 -15.60 1.90 -1.75
CA ILE A 194 -15.98 3.28 -2.07
C ILE A 194 -17.48 3.35 -2.19
N THR A 195 -18.11 4.20 -1.36
CA THR A 195 -19.56 4.50 -1.47
C THR A 195 -19.75 5.86 -2.12
N ILE A 196 -20.54 5.92 -3.19
CA ILE A 196 -20.82 7.16 -3.92
C ILE A 196 -22.26 7.59 -3.67
N ILE A 197 -22.45 8.85 -3.18
CA ILE A 197 -23.76 9.47 -2.99
C ILE A 197 -23.98 10.49 -4.10
N GLY A 198 -24.85 10.15 -5.05
CA GLY A 198 -25.24 11.01 -6.17
C GLY A 198 -26.52 11.80 -5.90
N GLY A 199 -26.63 13.00 -6.48
CA GLY A 199 -27.85 13.81 -6.43
C GLY A 199 -27.67 15.16 -7.12
N ARG A 200 -28.76 15.81 -7.51
CA ARG A 200 -28.73 17.15 -8.12
C ARG A 200 -28.23 18.21 -7.14
N PRO A 201 -27.71 19.35 -7.59
CA PRO A 201 -27.39 20.47 -6.70
C PRO A 201 -28.60 20.82 -5.79
N GLY A 202 -28.33 21.10 -4.51
CA GLY A 202 -29.37 21.44 -3.53
C GLY A 202 -30.11 20.24 -2.91
N HIS A 203 -29.97 19.01 -3.39
CA HIS A 203 -30.71 17.83 -2.87
C HIS A 203 -30.13 17.23 -1.58
N GLY A 204 -29.30 17.96 -0.86
CA GLY A 204 -28.88 17.57 0.49
C GLY A 204 -27.71 16.56 0.58
N LYS A 205 -26.92 16.32 -0.48
CA LYS A 205 -25.76 15.41 -0.46
C LYS A 205 -24.83 15.65 0.73
N THR A 206 -24.39 16.89 0.92
CA THR A 206 -23.53 17.28 2.03
C THR A 206 -24.21 17.08 3.39
N THR A 207 -25.52 17.29 3.48
CA THR A 207 -26.27 17.04 4.71
C THR A 207 -26.30 15.56 5.06
N VAL A 208 -26.49 14.68 4.08
CA VAL A 208 -26.41 13.23 4.28
C VAL A 208 -25.02 12.82 4.75
N LEU A 209 -23.96 13.35 4.12
CA LEU A 209 -22.58 13.07 4.53
C LEU A 209 -22.27 13.53 5.96
N VAL A 210 -22.78 14.72 6.36
CA VAL A 210 -22.59 15.23 7.73
C VAL A 210 -23.32 14.36 8.76
N ASN A 211 -24.52 13.86 8.44
CA ASN A 211 -25.22 12.91 9.31
C ASN A 211 -24.46 11.59 9.45
N MET A 212 -23.99 11.02 8.34
CA MET A 212 -23.18 9.78 8.37
C MET A 212 -21.87 9.98 9.15
N LEU A 213 -21.22 11.14 8.99
CA LEU A 213 -20.04 11.53 9.75
C LEU A 213 -20.31 11.52 11.25
N SER A 214 -21.38 12.22 11.69
CA SER A 214 -21.78 12.27 13.10
C SER A 214 -21.99 10.85 13.66
N LYS A 215 -22.67 9.98 12.92
CA LYS A 215 -22.92 8.60 13.34
C LYS A 215 -21.66 7.74 13.35
N ALA A 216 -20.73 7.94 12.45
CA ALA A 216 -19.44 7.24 12.47
C ALA A 216 -18.59 7.64 13.69
N LEU A 217 -18.57 8.93 14.06
CA LEU A 217 -17.88 9.43 15.23
C LEU A 217 -18.50 8.92 16.54
N GLU A 218 -19.83 8.81 16.63
CA GLU A 218 -20.56 8.20 17.76
C GLU A 218 -20.19 6.73 17.95
N GLN A 219 -19.94 6.00 16.87
CA GLN A 219 -19.47 4.61 16.90
C GLN A 219 -17.97 4.48 17.25
N GLY A 220 -17.27 5.60 17.49
CA GLY A 220 -15.87 5.63 17.87
C GLY A 220 -14.89 5.56 16.69
N TYR A 221 -15.36 5.71 15.46
CA TYR A 221 -14.48 5.78 14.28
C TYR A 221 -13.82 7.15 14.17
N ARG A 222 -12.66 7.19 13.53
CA ARG A 222 -12.01 8.42 13.11
C ARG A 222 -12.46 8.79 11.70
N ALA A 223 -12.63 10.08 11.43
CA ALA A 223 -13.10 10.56 10.15
C ALA A 223 -12.31 11.75 9.64
N MET A 224 -12.18 11.86 8.33
CA MET A 224 -11.67 13.03 7.63
C MET A 224 -12.73 13.51 6.66
N PHE A 225 -12.96 14.81 6.59
CA PHE A 225 -13.89 15.41 5.67
C PHE A 225 -13.18 16.38 4.73
N PHE A 226 -13.23 16.08 3.45
CA PHE A 226 -12.63 16.90 2.40
C PHE A 226 -13.73 17.66 1.66
N SER A 227 -13.81 18.97 1.86
CA SER A 227 -14.79 19.82 1.22
C SER A 227 -14.17 20.59 0.06
N ARG A 228 -14.77 20.48 -1.14
CA ARG A 228 -14.41 21.28 -2.32
C ARG A 228 -15.38 22.40 -2.62
N GLU A 229 -16.62 22.29 -2.12
CA GLU A 229 -17.71 23.24 -2.42
C GLU A 229 -17.94 24.22 -1.28
N LEU A 230 -17.71 23.80 -0.03
CA LEU A 230 -18.03 24.61 1.16
C LEU A 230 -16.77 24.85 1.99
N PRO A 231 -16.55 26.09 2.46
CA PRO A 231 -15.52 26.38 3.47
C PRO A 231 -15.80 25.59 4.76
N ASN A 232 -14.76 25.30 5.53
CA ASN A 232 -14.86 24.62 6.83
C ASN A 232 -15.84 25.31 7.79
N SER A 233 -15.93 26.63 7.76
CA SER A 233 -16.88 27.41 8.56
C SER A 233 -18.35 27.10 8.21
N GLU A 234 -18.68 26.95 6.93
CA GLU A 234 -20.05 26.60 6.49
C GLU A 234 -20.37 25.13 6.80
N LEU A 235 -19.38 24.24 6.71
CA LEU A 235 -19.53 22.86 7.15
C LEU A 235 -19.80 22.80 8.66
N MET A 236 -19.07 23.58 9.45
CA MET A 236 -19.24 23.65 10.92
C MET A 236 -20.63 24.17 11.29
N LYS A 237 -21.18 25.15 10.57
CA LYS A 237 -22.58 25.60 10.77
C LYS A 237 -23.59 24.46 10.60
N LYS A 238 -23.39 23.58 9.62
CA LYS A 238 -24.24 22.40 9.42
C LYS A 238 -24.11 21.40 10.57
N ILE A 239 -22.89 21.18 11.08
CA ILE A 239 -22.62 20.31 12.23
C ILE A 239 -23.30 20.89 13.49
N ILE A 240 -23.20 22.20 13.74
CA ILE A 240 -23.87 22.86 14.88
C ILE A 240 -25.40 22.65 14.80
N CYS A 241 -25.99 22.83 13.61
CA CYS A 241 -27.43 22.62 13.44
C CYS A 241 -27.82 21.15 13.66
N LEU A 242 -27.00 20.19 13.25
CA LEU A 242 -27.25 18.77 13.47
C LEU A 242 -27.21 18.40 14.95
N GLU A 243 -26.16 18.86 15.65
CA GLU A 243 -25.93 18.47 17.06
C GLU A 243 -26.83 19.22 18.05
N SER A 244 -27.40 20.38 17.65
CA SER A 244 -28.28 21.16 18.52
C SER A 244 -29.72 20.69 18.51
N GLU A 245 -30.19 20.04 17.43
CA GLU A 245 -31.60 19.67 17.17
C GLU A 245 -32.60 20.83 17.23
N GLN A 246 -32.24 21.96 17.83
CA GLN A 246 -33.12 23.12 18.09
C GLN A 246 -32.85 24.30 17.12
N LEU A 247 -31.67 24.34 16.51
CA LEU A 247 -31.26 25.44 15.62
C LEU A 247 -31.52 25.09 14.17
N SER A 248 -32.30 25.94 13.49
CA SER A 248 -32.46 25.79 12.04
C SER A 248 -31.23 26.32 11.31
N TYR A 249 -30.84 25.66 10.20
CA TYR A 249 -29.74 26.13 9.37
C TYR A 249 -29.94 27.55 8.82
N SER A 250 -31.23 27.95 8.57
CA SER A 250 -31.56 29.29 8.13
C SER A 250 -31.20 30.36 9.19
N MET A 251 -31.47 30.09 10.47
CA MET A 251 -31.10 30.99 11.58
C MET A 251 -29.60 31.16 11.69
N VAL A 252 -28.86 30.02 11.69
CA VAL A 252 -27.39 30.04 11.82
C VAL A 252 -26.74 30.70 10.61
N ARG A 253 -27.25 30.49 9.41
CA ARG A 253 -26.72 31.11 8.18
C ARG A 253 -26.93 32.61 8.13
N LYS A 254 -28.12 33.08 8.60
CA LYS A 254 -28.50 34.50 8.57
C LYS A 254 -28.01 35.27 9.80
N ASN A 255 -27.33 34.59 10.75
CA ASN A 255 -26.92 35.16 12.04
C ASN A 255 -28.08 35.79 12.83
N ILE A 256 -29.27 35.20 12.77
CA ILE A 256 -30.47 35.66 13.50
C ILE A 256 -30.57 34.83 14.78
N PHE A 257 -30.07 35.38 15.88
CA PHE A 257 -30.08 34.72 17.20
C PHE A 257 -30.77 35.56 18.24
N SER A 258 -31.61 34.93 19.07
CA SER A 258 -32.04 35.46 20.35
C SER A 258 -30.98 35.09 21.43
N ASP A 259 -31.02 35.69 22.60
CA ASP A 259 -30.14 35.38 23.71
C ASP A 259 -30.20 33.86 24.07
N GLN A 260 -31.39 33.27 24.08
CA GLN A 260 -31.59 31.84 24.26
C GLN A 260 -30.93 31.00 23.16
N SER A 261 -31.04 31.43 21.90
CA SER A 261 -30.41 30.71 20.79
C SER A 261 -28.89 30.75 20.87
N LEU A 262 -28.32 31.86 21.33
CA LEU A 262 -26.86 31.99 21.55
C LEU A 262 -26.38 31.06 22.68
N GLU A 263 -27.17 30.91 23.73
CA GLU A 263 -26.84 29.97 24.81
C GLU A 263 -26.85 28.52 24.32
N ILE A 264 -27.82 28.14 23.49
CA ILE A 264 -27.88 26.83 22.83
C ILE A 264 -26.63 26.60 21.93
N VAL A 265 -26.23 27.61 21.14
CA VAL A 265 -25.02 27.54 20.32
C VAL A 265 -23.78 27.27 21.19
N ASN A 266 -23.61 27.99 22.31
CA ASN A 266 -22.46 27.81 23.19
C ASN A 266 -22.43 26.44 23.84
N GLN A 267 -23.55 25.92 24.30
CA GLN A 267 -23.67 24.56 24.85
C GLN A 267 -23.33 23.50 23.79
N THR A 268 -23.89 23.66 22.58
CA THR A 268 -23.64 22.77 21.45
C THR A 268 -22.16 22.75 21.06
N ILE A 269 -21.48 23.90 21.05
CA ILE A 269 -20.04 23.98 20.77
C ILE A 269 -19.22 23.20 21.80
N GLY A 270 -19.64 23.25 23.09
CA GLY A 270 -19.03 22.43 24.14
C GLY A 270 -19.09 20.92 23.84
N ASN A 271 -20.26 20.45 23.44
CA ASN A 271 -20.47 19.04 23.04
C ASN A 271 -19.68 18.67 21.78
N ILE A 272 -19.64 19.57 20.78
CA ILE A 272 -18.88 19.37 19.55
C ILE A 272 -17.38 19.21 19.83
N ARG A 273 -16.79 20.02 20.70
CA ARG A 273 -15.38 19.91 21.06
C ARG A 273 -14.99 18.53 21.57
N ASN A 274 -15.87 17.86 22.30
CA ASN A 274 -15.64 16.52 22.81
C ASN A 274 -15.84 15.44 21.75
N LYS A 275 -16.92 15.55 20.94
CA LYS A 275 -17.26 14.56 19.92
C LYS A 275 -16.35 14.65 18.70
N TYR A 276 -16.01 15.87 18.27
CA TYR A 276 -15.21 16.18 17.09
C TYR A 276 -13.79 16.64 17.44
N SER A 277 -13.17 16.01 18.45
CA SER A 277 -11.80 16.35 18.85
C SER A 277 -10.80 16.11 17.70
N LYS A 278 -9.65 16.82 17.73
CA LYS A 278 -8.60 16.72 16.70
C LYS A 278 -8.14 15.28 16.44
N ASP A 279 -8.17 14.44 17.48
CA ASP A 279 -7.76 13.04 17.37
C ASP A 279 -8.79 12.15 16.64
N LYS A 280 -10.02 12.62 16.50
CA LYS A 280 -11.13 11.88 15.92
C LYS A 280 -11.60 12.43 14.58
N PHE A 281 -11.48 13.75 14.37
CA PHE A 281 -12.05 14.42 13.21
C PHE A 281 -11.14 15.51 12.64
N LEU A 282 -10.87 15.44 11.33
CA LEU A 282 -10.11 16.44 10.59
C LEU A 282 -10.96 16.97 9.43
N MET A 283 -10.89 18.29 9.19
CA MET A 283 -11.57 18.97 8.08
C MET A 283 -10.58 19.68 7.17
N PHE A 284 -10.81 19.57 5.86
CA PHE A 284 -10.00 20.21 4.84
C PHE A 284 -10.90 20.86 3.80
N ASP A 285 -10.74 22.15 3.52
CA ASP A 285 -11.53 22.91 2.52
C ASP A 285 -10.72 23.40 1.34
N ASN A 286 -9.39 23.18 1.34
CA ASN A 286 -8.52 23.62 0.27
C ASN A 286 -7.57 22.47 -0.15
N LEU A 287 -7.63 22.09 -1.43
CA LEU A 287 -6.76 21.05 -1.98
C LEU A 287 -5.27 21.46 -2.06
N LYS A 288 -4.96 22.74 -1.97
CA LYS A 288 -3.57 23.21 -1.93
C LYS A 288 -2.88 22.84 -0.62
N ASP A 289 -3.64 22.69 0.46
CA ASP A 289 -3.11 22.28 1.76
C ASP A 289 -2.81 20.78 1.81
N PHE A 290 -3.30 20.02 0.83
CA PHE A 290 -3.08 18.57 0.72
C PHE A 290 -1.62 18.18 0.45
N SER A 291 -0.90 19.00 -0.31
CA SER A 291 0.52 18.75 -0.58
C SER A 291 1.41 19.06 0.64
N ALA A 292 0.92 19.90 1.54
CA ALA A 292 1.65 20.31 2.75
C ALA A 292 1.32 19.43 3.98
N SER A 293 0.15 18.78 4.02
CA SER A 293 -0.35 18.14 5.24
C SER A 293 -0.22 16.60 5.30
N SER A 294 0.46 15.97 4.34
CA SER A 294 0.76 14.52 4.45
C SER A 294 1.62 14.18 5.68
N SER A 295 2.22 15.18 6.32
CA SER A 295 2.95 15.06 7.59
C SER A 295 2.06 15.09 8.85
N GLU A 296 0.81 15.58 8.76
CA GLU A 296 -0.12 15.68 9.90
C GLU A 296 -1.03 14.46 10.07
N VAL A 297 -0.99 13.51 9.14
CA VAL A 297 -1.85 12.31 9.11
C VAL A 297 -1.13 11.06 9.67
N LYS A 298 -0.12 11.27 10.50
CA LYS A 298 0.55 10.15 11.21
C LYS A 298 0.02 9.98 12.62
#